data_93fc249874a80339295b813b764b8c11
#
_entry.id   93fc249874a80339295b813b764b8c11
#
_cell.length_a   1.000
_cell.length_b   1.000
_cell.length_c   1.000
_cell.angle_alpha   90.00
_cell.angle_beta   90.00
_cell.angle_gamma   90.00
#
_symmetry.space_group_name_H-M   'P 1'
#
loop_
_entity.id
_entity.type
_entity.pdbx_description
1 polymer ?
#
loop_
_entity_poly.entity_id
_entity_poly.type
_entity_poly.pdbx_seq_one_letter_code
_entity_poly.pdbx_strand_id
1 'polypeptide(L)'
;MKKFLLVCVILFVLGGVKSYAQYMYGTTGLLQMPTADMQKDKTFMFGGGLLSPQIIPSKEWWGNYHTINYYINVTFFPWLEVGYNCVLVKGKPGIYHWPPQTYGKFVNQDRSFHGRLRVWKEGWWKEWTPQIVVGLNDPTTGSWEGGSSSDDERYNGFFCRYYLAATKHIDFKSVGNLGIHVAYVWNDKEINHLNGPCLGANFKFNLPEGNKWHKVLNGLNLMGEYDSRTINVGASYSIWKDHINIIAEMTECKYFSGGIFFKVHL
;
A
#
# COMPACT_ATOMS: atom_id res chain seq x y z
N MET A 1 19.39 19.19 21.10
CA MET A 1 20.01 18.03 20.40
C MET A 1 20.08 16.77 21.26
N LYS A 2 20.68 16.76 22.46
CA LYS A 2 20.79 15.54 23.30
C LYS A 2 19.44 14.88 23.67
N LYS A 3 18.39 15.65 23.95
CA LYS A 3 17.06 15.13 24.28
C LYS A 3 16.35 14.52 23.06
N PHE A 4 16.55 15.06 21.85
CA PHE A 4 16.01 14.51 20.62
C PHE A 4 16.69 13.19 20.25
N LEU A 5 18.00 13.12 20.44
CA LEU A 5 18.77 11.89 20.26
C LEU A 5 18.35 10.78 21.25
N LEU A 6 18.03 11.18 22.50
CA LEU A 6 17.56 10.26 23.52
C LEU A 6 16.17 9.67 23.18
N VAL A 7 15.24 10.50 22.66
CA VAL A 7 13.93 10.06 22.18
C VAL A 7 14.09 9.11 20.99
N CYS A 8 14.96 9.43 20.04
CA CYS A 8 15.27 8.53 18.93
C CYS A 8 15.88 7.20 19.42
N VAL A 9 16.75 7.22 20.42
CA VAL A 9 17.36 6.01 21.00
C VAL A 9 16.35 5.18 21.80
N ILE A 10 15.40 5.79 22.50
CA ILE A 10 14.33 5.07 23.23
C ILE A 10 13.38 4.38 22.26
N LEU A 11 13.07 4.98 21.10
CA LEU A 11 12.24 4.38 20.06
C LEU A 11 12.87 3.14 19.41
N PHE A 12 14.20 2.99 19.50
CA PHE A 12 14.93 1.83 18.96
C PHE A 12 14.91 0.56 19.85
N VAL A 13 14.29 0.59 21.04
CA VAL A 13 14.50 -0.47 22.07
C VAL A 13 13.47 -1.60 22.07
N LEU A 14 12.46 -1.65 21.17
CA LEU A 14 11.38 -2.64 21.29
C LEU A 14 11.32 -3.63 20.12
N GLY A 15 11.41 -4.90 20.46
CA GLY A 15 11.62 -6.09 19.65
C GLY A 15 10.75 -6.32 18.41
N GLY A 16 11.30 -7.13 17.51
CA GLY A 16 10.73 -7.42 16.20
C GLY A 16 9.38 -8.13 16.22
N VAL A 17 8.37 -7.50 15.68
CA VAL A 17 7.07 -8.10 15.33
C VAL A 17 7.00 -8.22 13.80
N LYS A 18 6.36 -9.26 13.30
CA LYS A 18 6.14 -9.43 11.86
C LYS A 18 5.28 -8.26 11.35
N SER A 19 5.89 -7.31 10.67
CA SER A 19 5.19 -6.22 9.97
C SER A 19 4.95 -6.64 8.55
N TYR A 20 3.70 -6.61 8.10
CA TYR A 20 3.36 -6.75 6.70
C TYR A 20 3.41 -5.38 6.05
N ALA A 21 3.98 -5.29 4.85
CA ALA A 21 4.03 -4.06 4.10
C ALA A 21 2.62 -3.50 3.89
N GLN A 22 2.49 -2.19 4.02
CA GLN A 22 1.25 -1.50 3.76
C GLN A 22 1.30 -0.97 2.33
N TYR A 23 0.34 -1.38 1.54
CA TYR A 23 0.17 -0.90 0.19
C TYR A 23 -0.30 0.57 0.18
N MET A 24 0.14 1.34 -0.81
CA MET A 24 -0.20 2.77 -0.91
C MET A 24 -1.70 3.08 -1.01
N TYR A 25 -2.51 2.12 -1.40
CA TYR A 25 -3.98 2.25 -1.39
C TYR A 25 -4.61 2.03 -0.01
N GLY A 26 -3.80 1.86 1.03
CA GLY A 26 -4.29 1.62 2.38
C GLY A 26 -4.66 0.16 2.65
N THR A 27 -4.30 -0.78 1.78
CA THR A 27 -4.49 -2.22 1.98
C THR A 27 -3.18 -2.92 2.29
N THR A 28 -3.24 -4.13 2.81
CA THR A 28 -2.05 -4.97 2.92
C THR A 28 -1.55 -5.38 1.54
N GLY A 29 -0.27 -5.16 1.27
CA GLY A 29 0.36 -5.44 -0.04
C GLY A 29 1.86 -5.15 0.01
N LEU A 30 2.50 -5.03 -1.14
CA LEU A 30 3.86 -4.48 -1.22
C LEU A 30 3.81 -2.95 -1.36
N LEU A 31 4.30 -2.41 -2.46
CA LEU A 31 4.30 -0.98 -2.75
C LEU A 31 3.00 -0.59 -3.46
N GLN A 32 2.78 -1.10 -4.66
CA GLN A 32 1.58 -0.89 -5.48
C GLN A 32 0.86 -2.18 -5.84
N MET A 33 1.56 -3.32 -5.92
CA MET A 33 0.94 -4.59 -6.22
C MET A 33 0.22 -5.19 -5.01
N PRO A 34 -0.94 -5.82 -5.21
CA PRO A 34 -1.60 -6.59 -4.16
C PRO A 34 -0.84 -7.88 -3.85
N THR A 35 -0.88 -8.33 -2.61
CA THR A 35 -0.36 -9.62 -2.17
C THR A 35 -1.45 -10.44 -1.49
N ALA A 36 -1.17 -11.70 -1.18
CA ALA A 36 -2.08 -12.49 -0.37
C ALA A 36 -1.84 -12.33 1.14
N ASP A 37 -0.88 -11.49 1.56
CA ASP A 37 -0.68 -11.20 2.97
C ASP A 37 -1.88 -10.52 3.59
N MET A 38 -2.17 -10.88 4.83
CA MET A 38 -3.22 -10.28 5.63
C MET A 38 -2.62 -9.83 6.96
N GLN A 39 -3.12 -8.72 7.49
CA GLN A 39 -2.83 -8.36 8.88
C GLN A 39 -3.41 -9.40 9.84
N LYS A 40 -2.96 -9.36 11.09
CA LYS A 40 -3.60 -10.14 12.14
C LYS A 40 -5.06 -9.73 12.27
N ASP A 41 -5.90 -10.64 12.73
CA ASP A 41 -7.28 -10.31 13.08
C ASP A 41 -7.36 -9.17 14.11
N LYS A 42 -8.45 -8.44 14.08
CA LYS A 42 -8.68 -7.28 14.98
C LYS A 42 -7.58 -6.22 14.87
N THR A 43 -6.98 -6.06 13.69
CA THR A 43 -6.02 -4.98 13.44
C THR A 43 -6.72 -3.81 12.78
N PHE A 44 -6.63 -2.65 13.42
CA PHE A 44 -7.01 -1.36 12.85
C PHE A 44 -5.76 -0.64 12.36
N MET A 45 -5.78 -0.17 11.12
CA MET A 45 -4.71 0.63 10.55
C MET A 45 -5.25 1.96 10.04
N PHE A 46 -4.45 2.99 10.18
CA PHE A 46 -4.70 4.29 9.57
C PHE A 46 -3.37 4.95 9.21
N GLY A 47 -3.39 5.73 8.17
CA GLY A 47 -2.17 6.37 7.70
C GLY A 47 -2.41 7.31 6.54
N GLY A 48 -1.31 7.74 5.95
CA GLY A 48 -1.31 8.57 4.76
C GLY A 48 0.09 8.69 4.18
N GLY A 49 0.15 9.18 2.98
CA GLY A 49 1.41 9.30 2.28
C GLY A 49 1.42 10.35 1.19
N LEU A 50 2.62 10.69 0.78
CA LEU A 50 2.90 11.49 -0.39
C LEU A 50 2.97 10.57 -1.61
N LEU A 51 2.16 10.82 -2.61
CA LEU A 51 2.13 10.08 -3.86
C LEU A 51 2.83 10.85 -4.96
N SER A 52 3.71 10.19 -5.69
CA SER A 52 4.36 10.77 -6.85
C SER A 52 3.36 10.97 -8.01
N PRO A 53 3.62 11.90 -8.93
CA PRO A 53 2.77 12.13 -10.09
C PRO A 53 2.63 10.93 -11.02
N GLN A 54 3.52 9.94 -10.93
CA GLN A 54 3.50 8.74 -11.77
C GLN A 54 2.46 7.71 -11.31
N ILE A 55 2.05 7.81 -10.05
CA ILE A 55 1.07 6.91 -9.44
C ILE A 55 -0.37 7.37 -9.76
N ILE A 56 -0.55 8.66 -10.01
CA ILE A 56 -1.86 9.24 -10.28
C ILE A 56 -2.26 9.03 -11.75
N PRO A 57 -3.59 9.06 -12.03
CA PRO A 57 -4.09 8.93 -13.39
C PRO A 57 -3.53 9.99 -14.32
N SER A 58 -3.72 9.70 -15.58
CA SER A 58 -3.08 10.37 -16.70
C SER A 58 -2.89 11.86 -16.51
N LYS A 59 -1.78 12.35 -17.00
CA LYS A 59 -1.38 13.77 -17.00
C LYS A 59 -2.46 14.71 -17.55
N GLU A 60 -3.35 14.19 -18.35
CA GLU A 60 -4.43 14.93 -19.00
C GLU A 60 -5.56 15.32 -18.05
N TRP A 61 -5.83 14.46 -17.06
CA TRP A 61 -6.97 14.64 -16.16
C TRP A 61 -6.60 15.21 -14.79
N TRP A 62 -5.62 14.63 -14.13
CA TRP A 62 -5.19 15.05 -12.78
C TRP A 62 -4.03 16.03 -12.82
N GLY A 63 -3.29 16.05 -13.93
CA GLY A 63 -2.07 16.82 -14.07
C GLY A 63 -0.88 16.19 -13.33
N ASN A 64 0.29 16.72 -13.60
CA ASN A 64 1.55 16.21 -13.10
C ASN A 64 1.94 16.91 -11.78
N TYR A 65 1.51 16.38 -10.63
CA TYR A 65 1.83 16.94 -9.32
C TYR A 65 1.89 15.86 -8.24
N HIS A 66 2.64 16.11 -7.19
CA HIS A 66 2.58 15.29 -5.99
C HIS A 66 1.26 15.53 -5.26
N THR A 67 0.65 14.46 -4.80
CA THR A 67 -0.57 14.52 -3.99
C THR A 67 -0.42 13.73 -2.70
N ILE A 68 -1.46 13.74 -1.91
CA ILE A 68 -1.52 13.07 -0.62
C ILE A 68 -2.71 12.12 -0.61
N ASN A 69 -2.51 10.94 -0.07
CA ASN A 69 -3.61 10.07 0.33
C ASN A 69 -3.70 9.95 1.84
N TYR A 70 -4.86 9.58 2.33
CA TYR A 70 -5.07 9.09 3.68
C TYR A 70 -6.06 7.93 3.67
N TYR A 71 -5.92 7.02 4.62
CA TYR A 71 -6.70 5.80 4.62
C TYR A 71 -6.93 5.25 6.02
N ILE A 72 -7.95 4.43 6.11
CA ILE A 72 -8.23 3.54 7.24
C ILE A 72 -8.46 2.13 6.70
N ASN A 73 -8.05 1.13 7.48
CA ASN A 73 -8.18 -0.27 7.12
C ASN A 73 -8.44 -1.09 8.38
N VAL A 74 -9.31 -2.07 8.28
CA VAL A 74 -9.67 -2.96 9.39
C VAL A 74 -9.62 -4.40 8.92
N THR A 75 -8.83 -5.20 9.61
CA THR A 75 -8.85 -6.66 9.48
C THR A 75 -9.75 -7.21 10.57
N PHE A 76 -11.02 -7.46 10.24
CA PHE A 76 -12.02 -7.94 11.20
C PHE A 76 -11.77 -9.38 11.62
N PHE A 77 -11.36 -10.19 10.67
CA PHE A 77 -11.04 -11.60 10.85
C PHE A 77 -9.73 -11.92 10.11
N PRO A 78 -9.05 -13.01 10.44
CA PRO A 78 -7.81 -13.38 9.75
C PRO A 78 -7.97 -13.56 8.22
N TRP A 79 -9.20 -13.56 7.72
CA TRP A 79 -9.56 -13.77 6.32
C TRP A 79 -10.30 -12.60 5.67
N LEU A 80 -10.69 -11.56 6.42
CA LEU A 80 -11.43 -10.40 5.89
C LEU A 80 -10.77 -9.08 6.30
N GLU A 81 -10.37 -8.32 5.30
CA GLU A 81 -9.85 -6.96 5.42
C GLU A 81 -10.71 -6.02 4.58
N VAL A 82 -11.14 -4.92 5.17
CA VAL A 82 -11.86 -3.85 4.48
C VAL A 82 -11.27 -2.50 4.82
N GLY A 83 -11.37 -1.55 3.91
CA GLY A 83 -10.82 -0.24 4.16
C GLY A 83 -11.38 0.84 3.24
N TYR A 84 -10.91 2.04 3.51
CA TYR A 84 -11.23 3.26 2.81
C TYR A 84 -9.94 4.01 2.53
N ASN A 85 -9.81 4.50 1.31
CA ASN A 85 -8.70 5.36 0.90
C ASN A 85 -9.26 6.63 0.24
N CYS A 86 -8.60 7.73 0.46
CA CYS A 86 -8.95 9.01 -0.12
C CYS A 86 -7.71 9.68 -0.67
N VAL A 87 -7.72 10.00 -1.95
CA VAL A 87 -6.64 10.72 -2.64
C VAL A 87 -7.09 12.14 -2.92
N LEU A 88 -6.26 13.12 -2.54
CA LEU A 88 -6.59 14.53 -2.71
C LEU A 88 -6.29 14.99 -4.13
N VAL A 89 -7.20 15.77 -4.71
CA VAL A 89 -7.11 16.29 -6.07
C VAL A 89 -6.83 17.79 -6.03
N LYS A 90 -5.83 18.26 -6.80
CA LYS A 90 -5.51 19.67 -6.95
C LYS A 90 -6.23 20.30 -8.14
N GLY A 91 -6.73 21.52 -7.96
CA GLY A 91 -7.19 22.34 -9.05
C GLY A 91 -6.04 22.69 -9.99
N LYS A 92 -6.26 22.55 -11.30
CA LYS A 92 -5.28 22.86 -12.35
C LYS A 92 -5.93 23.55 -13.56
N PRO A 93 -5.17 24.37 -14.29
CA PRO A 93 -5.64 24.97 -15.55
C PRO A 93 -5.98 23.89 -16.57
N GLY A 94 -7.05 24.09 -17.33
CA GLY A 94 -7.41 23.27 -18.48
C GLY A 94 -8.06 21.91 -18.15
N ILE A 95 -8.15 21.56 -16.87
CA ILE A 95 -8.79 20.33 -16.41
C ILE A 95 -10.03 20.72 -15.60
N TYR A 96 -11.20 20.14 -15.93
CA TYR A 96 -12.45 20.40 -15.23
C TYR A 96 -12.59 21.88 -14.83
N HIS A 97 -13.21 22.70 -15.46
CA HIS A 97 -13.64 24.07 -15.10
C HIS A 97 -13.23 24.61 -13.72
N TRP A 98 -12.05 24.20 -13.21
CA TRP A 98 -11.54 24.69 -11.94
C TRP A 98 -11.27 26.19 -12.05
N PRO A 99 -11.86 27.01 -11.19
CA PRO A 99 -11.63 28.44 -11.24
C PRO A 99 -10.15 28.76 -10.87
N PRO A 100 -9.53 29.77 -11.51
CA PRO A 100 -8.10 30.08 -11.33
C PRO A 100 -7.64 30.23 -9.88
N GLN A 101 -8.50 30.71 -9.00
CA GLN A 101 -8.21 30.87 -7.56
C GLN A 101 -7.98 29.54 -6.82
N THR A 102 -8.32 28.40 -7.42
CA THR A 102 -8.16 27.06 -6.85
C THR A 102 -6.88 26.37 -7.31
N TYR A 103 -6.16 26.94 -8.28
CA TYR A 103 -4.97 26.32 -8.83
C TYR A 103 -3.91 26.06 -7.75
N GLY A 104 -3.38 24.85 -7.74
CA GLY A 104 -2.41 24.37 -6.76
C GLY A 104 -2.95 24.01 -5.39
N LYS A 105 -4.24 24.31 -5.11
CA LYS A 105 -4.91 23.95 -3.86
C LYS A 105 -5.62 22.60 -4.00
N PHE A 106 -5.76 21.87 -2.91
CA PHE A 106 -6.61 20.68 -2.86
C PHE A 106 -8.07 21.10 -2.88
N VAL A 107 -8.80 20.70 -3.90
CA VAL A 107 -10.17 21.17 -4.20
C VAL A 107 -11.17 20.02 -4.32
N ASN A 108 -10.70 18.80 -4.45
CA ASN A 108 -11.55 17.61 -4.55
C ASN A 108 -10.87 16.39 -3.93
N GLN A 109 -11.59 15.30 -3.83
CA GLN A 109 -11.18 14.04 -3.24
C GLN A 109 -11.66 12.89 -4.11
N ASP A 110 -10.77 11.96 -4.41
CA ASP A 110 -11.12 10.66 -4.94
C ASP A 110 -11.20 9.66 -3.78
N ARG A 111 -12.40 9.14 -3.55
CA ARG A 111 -12.73 8.27 -2.41
C ARG A 111 -12.92 6.86 -2.93
N SER A 112 -12.23 5.91 -2.35
CA SER A 112 -12.31 4.51 -2.73
C SER A 112 -12.51 3.60 -1.52
N PHE A 113 -13.35 2.59 -1.69
CA PHE A 113 -13.50 1.48 -0.75
C PHE A 113 -12.78 0.25 -1.29
N HIS A 114 -12.33 -0.59 -0.40
CA HIS A 114 -11.69 -1.84 -0.78
C HIS A 114 -12.04 -2.96 0.18
N GLY A 115 -11.97 -4.17 -0.36
CA GLY A 115 -12.19 -5.39 0.40
C GLY A 115 -11.25 -6.50 -0.07
N ARG A 116 -10.84 -7.34 0.85
CA ARG A 116 -9.96 -8.48 0.60
C ARG A 116 -10.42 -9.69 1.38
N LEU A 117 -10.44 -10.82 0.72
CA LEU A 117 -10.85 -12.10 1.30
C LEU A 117 -9.76 -13.14 1.09
N ARG A 118 -9.18 -13.67 2.17
CA ARG A 118 -8.30 -14.82 2.11
C ARG A 118 -9.10 -16.09 1.94
N VAL A 119 -9.05 -16.68 0.76
CA VAL A 119 -9.78 -17.89 0.41
C VAL A 119 -8.98 -19.16 0.70
N TRP A 120 -7.65 -19.04 0.81
CA TRP A 120 -6.76 -20.16 1.13
C TRP A 120 -5.61 -19.69 2.03
N LYS A 121 -5.35 -20.42 3.10
CA LYS A 121 -4.24 -20.10 4.03
C LYS A 121 -2.99 -20.86 3.60
N GLU A 122 -1.83 -20.22 3.75
CA GLU A 122 -0.53 -20.83 3.50
C GLU A 122 -0.35 -22.13 4.31
N GLY A 123 0.10 -23.19 3.63
CA GLY A 123 0.37 -24.48 4.26
C GLY A 123 -0.87 -25.30 4.64
N TRP A 124 -2.10 -24.91 4.24
CA TRP A 124 -3.34 -25.62 4.61
C TRP A 124 -3.39 -27.08 4.12
N TRP A 125 -2.81 -27.36 2.98
CA TRP A 125 -2.77 -28.74 2.43
C TRP A 125 -1.39 -29.33 2.58
N LYS A 126 -0.36 -28.66 2.05
CA LYS A 126 1.06 -29.05 2.15
C LYS A 126 1.89 -27.80 2.43
N GLU A 127 3.04 -27.94 3.05
CA GLU A 127 3.93 -26.84 3.43
C GLU A 127 4.27 -25.89 2.28
N TRP A 128 4.35 -26.41 1.06
CA TRP A 128 4.65 -25.59 -0.12
C TRP A 128 3.46 -24.80 -0.66
N THR A 129 2.21 -25.09 -0.23
CA THR A 129 1.04 -24.39 -0.76
C THR A 129 1.03 -22.92 -0.35
N PRO A 130 0.81 -21.98 -1.31
CA PRO A 130 0.74 -20.56 -1.01
C PRO A 130 -0.56 -20.20 -0.31
N GLN A 131 -0.64 -19.04 0.28
CA GLN A 131 -1.91 -18.42 0.62
C GLN A 131 -2.49 -17.72 -0.61
N ILE A 132 -3.83 -17.60 -0.66
CA ILE A 132 -4.55 -16.99 -1.78
C ILE A 132 -5.56 -15.98 -1.25
N VAL A 133 -5.59 -14.82 -1.86
CA VAL A 133 -6.52 -13.73 -1.58
C VAL A 133 -7.19 -13.29 -2.87
N VAL A 134 -8.49 -13.10 -2.81
CA VAL A 134 -9.25 -12.32 -3.79
C VAL A 134 -9.54 -10.95 -3.21
N GLY A 135 -9.50 -9.92 -4.03
CA GLY A 135 -9.73 -8.57 -3.55
C GLY A 135 -10.23 -7.63 -4.63
N LEU A 136 -10.72 -6.51 -4.15
CA LEU A 136 -11.26 -5.45 -4.97
C LEU A 136 -10.94 -4.08 -4.34
N ASN A 137 -10.65 -3.12 -5.19
CA ASN A 137 -10.48 -1.73 -4.83
C ASN A 137 -11.47 -0.93 -5.67
N ASP A 138 -12.14 0.01 -5.04
CA ASP A 138 -13.04 0.96 -5.68
C ASP A 138 -14.06 0.35 -6.68
N PRO A 139 -14.83 -0.66 -6.27
CA PRO A 139 -15.75 -1.35 -7.17
C PRO A 139 -16.99 -0.54 -7.52
N THR A 140 -17.26 0.55 -6.80
CA THR A 140 -18.53 1.26 -6.83
C THR A 140 -18.44 2.72 -7.27
N THR A 141 -17.24 3.22 -7.56
CA THR A 141 -17.08 4.61 -8.02
C THR A 141 -17.66 4.76 -9.42
N GLY A 142 -18.87 5.26 -9.48
CA GLY A 142 -19.55 5.69 -10.70
C GLY A 142 -19.39 7.18 -10.95
N SER A 143 -19.80 7.64 -12.14
CA SER A 143 -19.75 9.03 -12.56
C SER A 143 -20.52 10.00 -11.64
N TRP A 144 -21.55 9.54 -10.96
CA TRP A 144 -22.41 10.34 -10.08
C TRP A 144 -21.91 10.48 -8.65
N GLU A 145 -21.32 9.44 -8.08
CA GLU A 145 -21.03 9.38 -6.65
C GLU A 145 -19.66 9.96 -6.28
N GLY A 146 -18.78 10.15 -7.26
CA GLY A 146 -17.43 10.68 -7.04
C GLY A 146 -17.33 12.21 -7.08
N GLY A 147 -18.44 12.93 -7.25
CA GLY A 147 -18.45 14.39 -7.34
C GLY A 147 -17.92 14.94 -8.69
N SER A 148 -17.77 14.11 -9.69
CA SER A 148 -17.54 14.54 -11.07
C SER A 148 -18.85 14.92 -11.72
N SER A 149 -18.90 16.11 -12.29
CA SER A 149 -20.03 16.59 -13.08
C SER A 149 -20.04 16.08 -14.53
N SER A 150 -19.12 15.18 -14.87
CA SER A 150 -19.09 14.59 -16.22
C SER A 150 -19.88 13.30 -16.24
N ASP A 151 -20.82 13.18 -17.16
CA ASP A 151 -21.53 11.95 -17.48
C ASP A 151 -20.62 10.88 -18.13
N ASP A 152 -19.34 11.16 -18.21
CA ASP A 152 -18.36 10.31 -18.87
C ASP A 152 -17.75 9.33 -17.88
N GLU A 153 -18.27 8.10 -17.85
CA GLU A 153 -17.79 7.00 -16.99
C GLU A 153 -16.30 6.67 -17.20
N ARG A 154 -15.70 7.14 -18.31
CA ARG A 154 -14.29 6.88 -18.64
C ARG A 154 -13.32 7.46 -17.63
N TYR A 155 -13.72 8.49 -16.87
CA TYR A 155 -12.83 9.28 -16.03
C TYR A 155 -12.97 9.01 -14.53
N ASN A 156 -13.84 8.11 -14.14
CA ASN A 156 -14.05 7.71 -12.76
C ASN A 156 -13.51 6.30 -12.50
N GLY A 157 -13.16 6.02 -11.26
CA GLY A 157 -12.68 4.69 -10.86
C GLY A 157 -11.22 4.43 -11.27
N PHE A 158 -10.38 5.45 -11.27
CA PHE A 158 -8.94 5.27 -11.55
C PHE A 158 -8.30 4.22 -10.65
N PHE A 159 -8.72 4.14 -9.40
CA PHE A 159 -8.23 3.16 -8.44
C PHE A 159 -9.02 1.84 -8.48
N CYS A 160 -10.01 1.72 -9.39
CA CYS A 160 -10.77 0.50 -9.57
C CYS A 160 -9.87 -0.63 -10.05
N ARG A 161 -9.88 -1.73 -9.33
CA ARG A 161 -9.26 -2.98 -9.77
C ARG A 161 -9.82 -4.15 -8.99
N TYR A 162 -9.87 -5.28 -9.65
CA TYR A 162 -10.08 -6.58 -9.06
C TYR A 162 -8.77 -7.36 -9.13
N TYR A 163 -8.55 -8.28 -8.22
CA TYR A 163 -7.33 -9.07 -8.24
C TYR A 163 -7.46 -10.42 -7.58
N LEU A 164 -6.63 -11.33 -8.06
CA LEU A 164 -6.30 -12.60 -7.42
C LEU A 164 -4.80 -12.56 -7.09
N ALA A 165 -4.46 -12.81 -5.85
CA ALA A 165 -3.07 -12.82 -5.38
C ALA A 165 -2.73 -14.12 -4.68
N ALA A 166 -1.49 -14.58 -4.88
CA ALA A 166 -0.90 -15.70 -4.19
C ALA A 166 0.43 -15.28 -3.55
N THR A 167 0.69 -15.74 -2.33
CA THR A 167 1.91 -15.44 -1.60
C THR A 167 2.46 -16.69 -0.95
N LYS A 168 3.78 -16.88 -1.03
CA LYS A 168 4.52 -17.93 -0.34
C LYS A 168 5.68 -17.33 0.41
N HIS A 169 5.83 -17.75 1.68
CA HIS A 169 6.96 -17.35 2.52
C HIS A 169 7.98 -18.48 2.63
N ILE A 170 9.24 -18.08 2.62
CA ILE A 170 10.39 -18.95 2.83
C ILE A 170 11.16 -18.41 4.04
N ASP A 171 11.22 -19.20 5.09
CA ASP A 171 11.90 -18.82 6.33
C ASP A 171 13.37 -19.26 6.28
N PHE A 172 14.27 -18.32 6.41
CA PHE A 172 15.72 -18.52 6.53
C PHE A 172 16.18 -18.51 8.00
N LYS A 173 15.35 -19.03 8.90
CA LYS A 173 15.62 -19.17 10.35
C LYS A 173 16.19 -17.88 10.97
N SER A 174 17.50 -17.85 11.23
CA SER A 174 18.19 -16.74 11.92
C SER A 174 18.62 -15.59 11.01
N VAL A 175 18.18 -15.55 9.76
CA VAL A 175 18.53 -14.48 8.82
C VAL A 175 17.32 -13.60 8.50
N GLY A 176 16.20 -14.23 8.14
CA GLY A 176 15.00 -13.48 7.76
C GLY A 176 13.97 -14.32 7.05
N ASN A 177 12.94 -13.66 6.57
CA ASN A 177 11.84 -14.26 5.84
C ASN A 177 11.70 -13.60 4.47
N LEU A 178 11.71 -14.41 3.42
CA LEU A 178 11.46 -14.00 2.03
C LEU A 178 10.00 -14.26 1.68
N GLY A 179 9.25 -13.23 1.34
CA GLY A 179 7.94 -13.34 0.70
C GLY A 179 8.08 -13.29 -0.82
N ILE A 180 7.44 -14.22 -1.51
CA ILE A 180 7.30 -14.24 -2.96
C ILE A 180 5.82 -14.07 -3.28
N HIS A 181 5.50 -13.09 -4.13
CA HIS A 181 4.15 -12.66 -4.40
C HIS A 181 3.88 -12.68 -5.89
N VAL A 182 2.75 -13.24 -6.29
CA VAL A 182 2.25 -13.22 -7.65
C VAL A 182 0.81 -12.76 -7.59
N ALA A 183 0.40 -11.87 -8.48
CA ALA A 183 -0.98 -11.46 -8.60
C ALA A 183 -1.36 -11.26 -10.07
N TYR A 184 -2.65 -11.28 -10.32
CA TYR A 184 -3.22 -10.82 -11.56
C TYR A 184 -4.25 -9.76 -11.22
N VAL A 185 -4.11 -8.57 -11.82
CA VAL A 185 -5.02 -7.43 -11.62
C VAL A 185 -5.78 -7.16 -12.90
N TRP A 186 -7.05 -6.77 -12.78
CA TRP A 186 -7.88 -6.39 -13.91
C TRP A 186 -8.91 -5.34 -13.52
N ASN A 187 -9.31 -4.53 -14.46
CA ASN A 187 -10.40 -3.59 -14.36
C ASN A 187 -10.99 -3.30 -15.73
N ASP A 188 -12.12 -2.65 -15.78
CA ASP A 188 -12.85 -2.26 -16.98
C ASP A 188 -12.78 -0.75 -17.28
N LYS A 189 -11.96 0.00 -16.55
CA LYS A 189 -11.85 1.46 -16.65
C LYS A 189 -10.76 1.86 -17.65
N GLU A 190 -11.10 2.67 -18.64
CA GLU A 190 -10.16 3.10 -19.68
C GLU A 190 -8.94 3.85 -19.16
N ILE A 191 -9.12 4.61 -18.08
CA ILE A 191 -8.03 5.42 -17.49
C ILE A 191 -7.11 4.64 -16.58
N ASN A 192 -7.50 3.42 -16.18
CA ASN A 192 -6.69 2.59 -15.31
C ASN A 192 -5.92 1.55 -16.12
N HIS A 193 -4.63 1.78 -16.28
CA HIS A 193 -3.75 0.90 -17.05
C HIS A 193 -3.18 -0.28 -16.25
N LEU A 194 -3.59 -0.47 -15.01
CA LEU A 194 -3.14 -1.57 -14.15
C LEU A 194 -3.94 -2.84 -14.46
N ASN A 195 -3.61 -3.48 -15.59
CA ASN A 195 -4.18 -4.73 -16.05
C ASN A 195 -3.07 -5.71 -16.39
N GLY A 196 -3.09 -6.90 -15.79
CA GLY A 196 -2.12 -7.94 -16.11
C GLY A 196 -1.45 -8.58 -14.90
N PRO A 197 -0.39 -9.38 -15.17
CA PRO A 197 0.35 -10.06 -14.11
C PRO A 197 1.21 -9.10 -13.31
N CYS A 198 1.29 -9.36 -12.00
CA CYS A 198 2.18 -8.70 -11.07
C CYS A 198 3.09 -9.74 -10.43
N LEU A 199 4.32 -9.37 -10.18
CA LEU A 199 5.32 -10.20 -9.50
C LEU A 199 6.09 -9.35 -8.51
N GLY A 200 6.28 -9.85 -7.30
CA GLY A 200 7.05 -9.12 -6.29
C GLY A 200 7.69 -10.02 -5.25
N ALA A 201 8.63 -9.44 -4.55
CA ALA A 201 9.27 -10.08 -3.41
C ALA A 201 9.54 -9.05 -2.31
N ASN A 202 9.54 -9.54 -1.09
CA ASN A 202 10.04 -8.77 0.05
C ASN A 202 10.95 -9.62 0.91
N PHE A 203 11.90 -8.97 1.55
CA PHE A 203 12.78 -9.61 2.52
C PHE A 203 12.74 -8.86 3.84
N LYS A 204 12.33 -9.55 4.88
CA LYS A 204 12.29 -9.05 6.24
C LYS A 204 13.32 -9.77 7.09
N PHE A 205 14.20 -9.00 7.72
CA PHE A 205 15.23 -9.53 8.60
C PHE A 205 14.63 -10.12 9.89
N ASN A 206 15.23 -11.20 10.37
CA ASN A 206 14.91 -11.84 11.65
C ASN A 206 16.21 -12.36 12.29
N LEU A 207 17.11 -11.41 12.58
CA LEU A 207 18.42 -11.70 13.14
C LEU A 207 18.32 -11.95 14.66
N PRO A 208 19.21 -12.79 15.22
CA PRO A 208 19.25 -13.06 16.64
C PRO A 208 19.40 -11.79 17.49
N GLU A 209 18.72 -11.77 18.63
CA GLU A 209 18.84 -10.65 19.57
C GLU A 209 20.24 -10.60 20.20
N GLY A 210 20.64 -9.42 20.72
CA GLY A 210 21.92 -9.20 21.39
C GLY A 210 22.83 -8.18 20.71
N ASN A 211 22.58 -7.85 19.44
CA ASN A 211 23.31 -6.81 18.71
C ASN A 211 22.38 -5.65 18.36
N LYS A 212 22.84 -4.41 18.64
CA LYS A 212 22.05 -3.19 18.30
C LYS A 212 21.74 -3.09 16.81
N TRP A 213 22.67 -3.48 15.94
CA TRP A 213 22.46 -3.49 14.49
C TRP A 213 21.43 -4.53 14.04
N HIS A 214 21.39 -5.71 14.66
CA HIS A 214 20.36 -6.71 14.39
C HIS A 214 18.97 -6.15 14.70
N LYS A 215 18.83 -5.43 15.80
CA LYS A 215 17.57 -4.80 16.18
C LYS A 215 17.11 -3.74 15.16
N VAL A 216 18.04 -2.95 14.62
CA VAL A 216 17.73 -1.99 13.56
C VAL A 216 17.30 -2.72 12.29
N LEU A 217 18.04 -3.74 11.86
CA LEU A 217 17.74 -4.50 10.66
C LEU A 217 16.42 -5.27 10.77
N ASN A 218 16.08 -5.81 11.93
CA ASN A 218 14.82 -6.53 12.15
C ASN A 218 13.55 -5.67 11.98
N GLY A 219 13.68 -4.34 12.06
CA GLY A 219 12.62 -3.41 11.71
C GLY A 219 12.44 -3.19 10.22
N LEU A 220 13.43 -3.56 9.40
CA LEU A 220 13.49 -3.27 7.99
C LEU A 220 12.84 -4.39 7.16
N ASN A 221 12.03 -4.01 6.18
CA ASN A 221 11.47 -4.86 5.15
C ASN A 221 11.81 -4.25 3.79
N LEU A 222 12.63 -4.93 3.01
CA LEU A 222 13.01 -4.52 1.65
C LEU A 222 12.01 -5.08 0.65
N MET A 223 11.64 -4.32 -0.36
CA MET A 223 10.60 -4.68 -1.31
C MET A 223 11.00 -4.35 -2.75
N GLY A 224 10.65 -5.24 -3.66
CA GLY A 224 10.74 -5.01 -5.09
C GLY A 224 9.56 -5.65 -5.79
N GLU A 225 9.01 -4.98 -6.79
CA GLU A 225 7.84 -5.47 -7.50
C GLU A 225 7.78 -5.01 -8.96
N TYR A 226 7.06 -5.78 -9.75
CA TYR A 226 6.47 -5.40 -11.02
C TYR A 226 4.96 -5.34 -10.84
N ASP A 227 4.35 -4.18 -10.99
CA ASP A 227 2.95 -3.89 -10.65
C ASP A 227 1.96 -4.06 -11.83
N SER A 228 2.31 -4.82 -12.85
CA SER A 228 1.70 -4.95 -14.19
C SER A 228 2.07 -3.84 -15.18
N ARG A 229 2.74 -2.79 -14.74
CA ARG A 229 3.14 -1.65 -15.57
C ARG A 229 4.62 -1.36 -15.48
N THR A 230 5.16 -1.26 -14.28
CA THR A 230 6.53 -0.78 -14.04
C THR A 230 7.19 -1.51 -12.87
N ILE A 231 8.50 -1.40 -12.79
CA ILE A 231 9.29 -1.94 -11.69
C ILE A 231 9.42 -0.85 -10.61
N ASN A 232 9.03 -1.21 -9.40
CA ASN A 232 9.14 -0.36 -8.22
C ASN A 232 10.02 -1.03 -7.18
N VAL A 233 10.78 -0.24 -6.44
CA VAL A 233 11.57 -0.70 -5.31
C VAL A 233 11.29 0.17 -4.10
N GLY A 234 11.40 -0.41 -2.92
CA GLY A 234 11.14 0.33 -1.70
C GLY A 234 11.50 -0.41 -0.45
N ALA A 235 11.20 0.21 0.66
CA ALA A 235 11.40 -0.35 1.98
C ALA A 235 10.33 0.16 2.95
N SER A 236 10.00 -0.66 3.93
CA SER A 236 9.27 -0.21 5.11
C SER A 236 10.08 -0.45 6.36
N TYR A 237 9.86 0.40 7.36
CA TYR A 237 10.51 0.30 8.65
C TYR A 237 9.48 0.35 9.77
N SER A 238 9.49 -0.68 10.60
CA SER A 238 8.57 -0.81 11.74
C SER A 238 9.23 -0.33 13.02
N ILE A 239 8.54 0.57 13.70
CA ILE A 239 8.93 1.13 14.99
C ILE A 239 7.93 0.66 16.05
N TRP A 240 8.37 0.56 17.28
CA TRP A 240 7.53 0.30 18.43
C TRP A 240 6.58 -0.91 18.22
N LYS A 241 7.18 -2.09 18.03
CA LYS A 241 6.44 -3.36 17.90
C LYS A 241 5.34 -3.35 16.83
N ASP A 242 5.63 -2.75 15.68
CA ASP A 242 4.71 -2.64 14.53
C ASP A 242 3.56 -1.61 14.71
N HIS A 243 3.55 -0.82 15.77
CA HIS A 243 2.52 0.21 15.92
C HIS A 243 2.74 1.42 15.03
N ILE A 244 3.99 1.77 14.74
CA ILE A 244 4.36 2.89 13.86
C ILE A 244 5.19 2.34 12.72
N ASN A 245 4.79 2.65 11.50
CA ASN A 245 5.46 2.17 10.31
C ASN A 245 5.70 3.32 9.34
N ILE A 246 6.89 3.33 8.75
CA ILE A 246 7.27 4.27 7.68
C ILE A 246 7.48 3.44 6.43
N ILE A 247 7.03 3.93 5.29
CA ILE A 247 7.26 3.32 3.99
C ILE A 247 7.85 4.34 3.03
N ALA A 248 8.79 3.91 2.22
CA ALA A 248 9.40 4.68 1.15
C ALA A 248 9.44 3.83 -0.12
N GLU A 249 9.11 4.44 -1.23
CA GLU A 249 9.04 3.81 -2.54
C GLU A 249 9.72 4.69 -3.59
N MET A 250 10.37 4.03 -4.54
CA MET A 250 10.84 4.62 -5.80
C MET A 250 10.04 3.99 -6.93
N THR A 251 8.95 4.65 -7.33
CA THR A 251 8.14 4.27 -8.50
C THR A 251 8.99 4.39 -9.76
N GLU A 252 8.93 3.38 -10.64
CA GLU A 252 9.79 3.28 -11.83
C GLU A 252 11.30 3.34 -11.49
N CYS A 253 11.67 2.95 -10.27
CA CYS A 253 13.03 3.11 -9.71
C CYS A 253 13.55 4.57 -9.75
N LYS A 254 12.70 5.56 -9.86
CA LYS A 254 13.06 6.97 -10.09
C LYS A 254 12.26 7.98 -9.26
N TYR A 255 10.96 7.79 -9.13
CA TYR A 255 10.08 8.80 -8.54
C TYR A 255 9.71 8.43 -7.11
N PHE A 256 10.00 9.33 -6.18
CA PHE A 256 9.79 9.09 -4.76
C PHE A 256 8.31 9.20 -4.38
N SER A 257 7.87 8.24 -3.58
CA SER A 257 6.64 8.24 -2.79
C SER A 257 6.94 7.71 -1.40
N GLY A 258 6.10 8.02 -0.43
CA GLY A 258 6.31 7.50 0.91
C GLY A 258 5.23 7.95 1.88
N GLY A 259 5.16 7.26 3.00
CA GLY A 259 4.11 7.52 3.99
C GLY A 259 4.43 7.01 5.38
N ILE A 260 3.50 7.29 6.27
CA ILE A 260 3.49 6.78 7.63
C ILE A 260 2.14 6.18 7.93
N PHE A 261 2.13 5.07 8.64
CA PHE A 261 0.91 4.43 9.08
C PHE A 261 1.05 3.82 10.47
N PHE A 262 -0.07 3.73 11.12
CA PHE A 262 -0.20 3.26 12.49
C PHE A 262 -1.05 1.99 12.51
N LYS A 263 -0.71 1.08 13.41
CA LYS A 263 -1.47 -0.14 13.66
C LYS A 263 -1.84 -0.25 15.12
N VAL A 264 -3.08 -0.60 15.37
CA VAL A 264 -3.62 -0.94 16.69
C VAL A 264 -4.16 -2.36 16.61
N HIS A 265 -3.65 -3.24 17.45
CA HIS A 265 -4.15 -4.60 17.62
C HIS A 265 -5.11 -4.61 18.81
N LEU A 266 -6.38 -4.97 18.54
CA LEU A 266 -7.48 -5.00 19.50
C LEU A 266 -7.58 -6.35 20.20
#